data_efa2e2a3c9e412be7bcaaebe8b9b5521
#
_entry.id   efa2e2a3c9e412be7bcaaebe8b9b5521
#
_cell.length_a   1.000
_cell.length_b   1.000
_cell.length_c   1.000
_cell.angle_alpha   90.00
_cell.angle_beta   90.00
_cell.angle_gamma   90.00
#
_symmetry.space_group_name_H-M   'P 1'
#
loop_
_entity.id
_entity.type
_entity.pdbx_description
1 polymer ?
#
loop_
_entity_poly.entity_id
_entity_poly.type
_entity_poly.pdbx_seq_one_letter_code
_entity_poly.pdbx_strand_id
1 'polypeptide(L)'
;MFRSGIHLSFLILAVGFVELLAESKETITSDGKAVTTKSSRSLLFKQFEETLTNARMVGQFTFVGKDVPPLKESYTIHSVKKMSQGDYWIFNARIKYGKTDITLPMPLQVKWAEGKPVIYLDNVTIPGLGTFSSYTVIDGNKYAGTWQHGDVGGHMFGTIERDDTKSSVSSGIKKTK
;
A
#
# COMPACT_ATOMS: atom_id res chain seq x y z
N MET A 1 60.31 2.50 26.09
CA MET A 1 61.11 2.03 24.96
C MET A 1 60.19 2.07 23.71
N PHE A 2 60.47 3.02 22.85
CA PHE A 2 60.54 2.99 21.39
C PHE A 2 59.40 2.29 20.66
N ARG A 3 58.64 2.94 19.85
CA ARG A 3 58.69 3.63 18.54
C ARG A 3 57.75 2.90 17.58
N SER A 4 57.12 3.37 16.61
CA SER A 4 57.39 4.44 15.66
C SER A 4 56.16 4.69 14.83
N GLY A 5 55.85 5.93 14.50
CA GLY A 5 54.80 6.30 13.52
C GLY A 5 55.28 6.04 12.10
N ILE A 6 54.31 5.78 11.24
CA ILE A 6 54.49 5.85 9.80
C ILE A 6 53.42 6.79 9.28
N HIS A 7 53.85 8.00 8.91
CA HIS A 7 53.08 8.95 8.07
C HIS A 7 53.16 8.47 6.64
N LEU A 8 52.01 8.12 6.04
CA LEU A 8 51.92 7.93 4.59
C LEU A 8 51.23 9.15 4.00
N SER A 9 52.07 10.06 3.45
CA SER A 9 51.62 11.18 2.65
C SER A 9 51.12 10.66 1.30
N PHE A 10 49.83 10.77 1.03
CA PHE A 10 49.30 10.61 -0.33
C PHE A 10 49.35 11.97 -1.08
N LEU A 11 50.27 12.02 -2.01
CA LEU A 11 50.37 13.10 -3.00
C LEU A 11 49.29 12.89 -4.05
N ILE A 12 48.24 13.70 -4.04
CA ILE A 12 47.21 13.70 -5.07
C ILE A 12 47.67 14.62 -6.19
N LEU A 13 48.03 14.01 -7.32
CA LEU A 13 48.31 14.67 -8.58
C LEU A 13 46.98 15.04 -9.24
N ALA A 14 46.59 16.30 -9.19
CA ALA A 14 45.44 16.83 -9.87
C ALA A 14 45.78 16.99 -11.37
N VAL A 15 45.32 16.05 -12.18
CA VAL A 15 45.28 16.20 -13.65
C VAL A 15 43.94 16.88 -13.97
N GLY A 16 44.01 18.13 -14.38
CA GLY A 16 42.89 18.90 -14.86
C GLY A 16 42.38 18.35 -16.20
N PHE A 17 41.14 17.79 -16.16
CA PHE A 17 40.38 17.51 -17.37
C PHE A 17 39.30 18.56 -17.48
N VAL A 18 39.52 19.55 -18.35
CA VAL A 18 38.51 20.53 -18.72
C VAL A 18 37.62 19.87 -19.77
N GLU A 19 36.53 19.28 -19.34
CA GLU A 19 35.45 18.96 -20.27
C GLU A 19 34.53 20.16 -20.45
N LEU A 20 34.51 20.62 -21.68
CA LEU A 20 33.61 21.63 -22.21
C LEU A 20 32.20 21.00 -22.29
N LEU A 21 31.43 21.03 -21.20
CA LEU A 21 30.01 20.69 -21.24
C LEU A 21 29.25 21.80 -21.93
N ALA A 22 28.81 21.53 -23.15
CA ALA A 22 27.82 22.34 -23.83
C ALA A 22 26.51 22.30 -22.98
N GLU A 23 26.24 23.44 -22.36
CA GLU A 23 25.03 23.68 -21.58
C GLU A 23 23.83 23.71 -22.51
N SER A 24 23.20 22.56 -22.74
CA SER A 24 21.88 22.53 -23.34
C SER A 24 20.89 23.03 -22.28
N LYS A 25 20.54 24.29 -22.42
CA LYS A 25 19.53 24.98 -21.62
C LYS A 25 18.16 24.39 -21.93
N GLU A 26 17.83 23.27 -21.29
CA GLU A 26 16.45 22.80 -21.29
C GLU A 26 15.62 23.77 -20.46
N THR A 27 14.82 24.57 -21.16
CA THR A 27 13.76 25.37 -20.54
C THR A 27 12.67 24.43 -20.05
N ILE A 28 12.80 23.95 -18.81
CA ILE A 28 11.75 23.17 -18.15
C ILE A 28 10.64 24.14 -17.78
N THR A 29 9.62 24.22 -18.60
CA THR A 29 8.38 24.92 -18.25
C THR A 29 7.74 24.19 -17.07
N SER A 30 7.37 24.91 -16.02
CA SER A 30 6.77 24.40 -14.79
C SER A 30 5.51 23.54 -15.01
N ASP A 31 4.83 23.69 -16.13
CA ASP A 31 3.64 22.95 -16.52
C ASP A 31 3.92 21.47 -16.86
N GLY A 32 5.07 21.13 -17.45
CA GLY A 32 5.40 19.75 -17.80
C GLY A 32 5.58 18.84 -16.58
N LYS A 33 6.15 19.35 -15.48
CA LYS A 33 6.38 18.59 -14.25
C LYS A 33 5.06 18.30 -13.50
N ALA A 34 4.14 19.26 -13.48
CA ALA A 34 2.85 19.13 -12.82
C ALA A 34 1.94 18.11 -13.54
N VAL A 35 1.94 18.10 -14.88
CA VAL A 35 1.17 17.14 -15.69
C VAL A 35 1.69 15.71 -15.52
N THR A 36 3.00 15.51 -15.54
CA THR A 36 3.60 14.17 -15.34
C THR A 36 3.29 13.61 -13.95
N THR A 37 3.37 14.41 -12.90
CA THR A 37 3.09 14.00 -11.53
C THR A 37 1.61 13.62 -11.35
N LYS A 38 0.69 14.38 -11.93
CA LYS A 38 -0.75 14.11 -11.88
C LYS A 38 -1.11 12.82 -12.61
N SER A 39 -0.52 12.58 -13.78
CA SER A 39 -0.70 11.35 -14.55
C SER A 39 -0.19 10.12 -13.79
N SER A 40 0.99 10.19 -13.20
CA SER A 40 1.57 9.09 -12.40
C SER A 40 0.70 8.77 -11.17
N ARG A 41 0.20 9.78 -10.49
CA ARG A 41 -0.68 9.58 -9.32
C ARG A 41 -2.02 8.94 -9.70
N SER A 42 -2.60 9.32 -10.82
CA SER A 42 -3.86 8.73 -11.30
C SER A 42 -3.70 7.26 -11.67
N LEU A 43 -2.55 6.87 -12.23
CA LEU A 43 -2.22 5.47 -12.51
C LEU A 43 -2.08 4.65 -11.22
N LEU A 44 -1.40 5.16 -10.20
CA LEU A 44 -1.32 4.51 -8.89
C LEU A 44 -2.70 4.29 -8.27
N PHE A 45 -3.58 5.29 -8.36
CA PHE A 45 -4.94 5.18 -7.86
C PHE A 45 -5.74 4.11 -8.57
N LYS A 46 -5.64 4.07 -9.90
CA LYS A 46 -6.29 3.05 -10.72
C LYS A 46 -5.79 1.65 -10.37
N GLN A 47 -4.49 1.46 -10.28
CA GLN A 47 -3.88 0.18 -9.88
C GLN A 47 -4.36 -0.28 -8.49
N PHE A 48 -4.46 0.63 -7.54
CA PHE A 48 -4.96 0.33 -6.20
C PHE A 48 -6.43 -0.11 -6.21
N GLU A 49 -7.30 0.59 -6.94
CA GLU A 49 -8.69 0.19 -7.14
C GLU A 49 -8.80 -1.21 -7.77
N GLU A 50 -8.01 -1.45 -8.83
CA GLU A 50 -7.99 -2.74 -9.53
C GLU A 50 -7.47 -3.87 -8.64
N THR A 51 -6.44 -3.62 -7.83
CA THR A 51 -5.87 -4.62 -6.93
C THR A 51 -6.86 -5.07 -5.87
N LEU A 52 -7.64 -4.15 -5.31
CA LEU A 52 -8.49 -4.44 -4.16
C LEU A 52 -9.97 -4.66 -4.51
N THR A 53 -10.44 -4.25 -5.69
CA THR A 53 -11.83 -4.51 -6.09
C THR A 53 -12.04 -5.98 -6.44
N ASN A 54 -13.08 -6.61 -5.88
CA ASN A 54 -13.37 -8.05 -5.96
C ASN A 54 -12.18 -8.91 -5.50
N ALA A 55 -11.53 -8.48 -4.43
CA ALA A 55 -10.39 -9.16 -3.86
C ALA A 55 -10.71 -9.72 -2.47
N ARG A 56 -9.93 -10.73 -2.09
CA ARG A 56 -9.92 -11.29 -0.75
C ARG A 56 -8.51 -11.15 -0.16
N MET A 57 -8.40 -10.45 0.93
CA MET A 57 -7.18 -10.44 1.74
C MET A 57 -7.22 -11.65 2.67
N VAL A 58 -6.24 -12.52 2.54
CA VAL A 58 -6.14 -13.77 3.32
C VAL A 58 -4.80 -13.82 4.01
N GLY A 59 -4.81 -14.03 5.31
CA GLY A 59 -3.58 -14.00 6.08
C GLY A 59 -3.71 -14.45 7.50
N GLN A 60 -2.87 -13.87 8.31
CA GLN A 60 -2.76 -14.18 9.73
C GLN A 60 -2.49 -12.91 10.52
N PHE A 61 -2.93 -12.92 11.79
CA PHE A 61 -2.59 -11.88 12.74
C PHE A 61 -2.03 -12.48 14.04
N THR A 62 -1.22 -11.70 14.73
CA THR A 62 -0.57 -12.06 15.99
C THR A 62 -1.06 -11.19 17.13
N PHE A 63 -0.74 -11.58 18.35
CA PHE A 63 -0.92 -10.76 19.55
C PHE A 63 0.44 -10.43 20.15
N VAL A 64 0.72 -9.14 20.34
CA VAL A 64 1.94 -8.72 21.05
C VAL A 64 1.86 -9.12 22.54
N GLY A 65 2.93 -9.68 23.06
CA GLY A 65 3.04 -10.10 24.46
C GLY A 65 2.29 -11.38 24.81
N LYS A 66 1.80 -12.14 23.81
CA LYS A 66 1.17 -13.46 24.03
C LYS A 66 1.92 -14.54 23.27
N ASP A 67 2.21 -15.64 23.95
CA ASP A 67 2.80 -16.84 23.35
C ASP A 67 1.68 -17.75 22.81
N VAL A 68 1.08 -17.32 21.70
CA VAL A 68 0.04 -18.07 20.97
C VAL A 68 0.35 -18.08 19.48
N PRO A 69 0.04 -19.15 18.75
CA PRO A 69 0.19 -19.19 17.30
C PRO A 69 -0.61 -18.09 16.61
N PRO A 70 -0.15 -17.57 15.44
CA PRO A 70 -0.93 -16.65 14.65
C PRO A 70 -2.30 -17.20 14.28
N LEU A 71 -3.31 -16.36 14.34
CA LEU A 71 -4.68 -16.71 13.97
C LEU A 71 -4.96 -16.30 12.52
N LYS A 72 -5.81 -17.09 11.85
CA LYS A 72 -6.20 -16.80 10.46
C LYS A 72 -7.17 -15.63 10.40
N GLU A 73 -7.00 -14.81 9.36
CA GLU A 73 -7.91 -13.71 9.01
C GLU A 73 -8.30 -13.72 7.53
N SER A 74 -9.44 -13.17 7.22
CA SER A 74 -9.87 -12.99 5.85
C SER A 74 -10.86 -11.82 5.74
N TYR A 75 -10.62 -10.93 4.78
CA TYR A 75 -11.49 -9.79 4.44
C TYR A 75 -11.86 -9.87 2.97
N THR A 76 -13.15 -9.78 2.64
CA THR A 76 -13.61 -9.69 1.25
C THR A 76 -13.89 -8.24 0.91
N ILE A 77 -13.18 -7.70 -0.07
CA ILE A 77 -13.34 -6.33 -0.54
C ILE A 77 -14.10 -6.35 -1.85
N HIS A 78 -15.34 -5.86 -1.83
CA HIS A 78 -16.20 -5.81 -3.02
C HIS A 78 -15.83 -4.67 -3.95
N SER A 79 -15.51 -3.52 -3.38
CA SER A 79 -15.05 -2.35 -4.16
C SER A 79 -14.24 -1.39 -3.31
N VAL A 80 -13.34 -0.68 -3.99
CA VAL A 80 -12.59 0.46 -3.42
C VAL A 80 -12.73 1.61 -4.40
N LYS A 81 -13.08 2.80 -3.92
CA LYS A 81 -13.26 3.99 -4.76
C LYS A 81 -12.65 5.22 -4.10
N LYS A 82 -11.88 6.00 -4.88
CA LYS A 82 -11.34 7.28 -4.45
C LYS A 82 -12.46 8.28 -4.19
N MET A 83 -12.46 8.90 -3.03
CA MET A 83 -13.37 10.01 -2.71
C MET A 83 -12.79 11.34 -3.24
N SER A 84 -13.65 12.32 -3.47
CA SER A 84 -13.24 13.66 -3.94
C SER A 84 -12.46 14.44 -2.88
N GLN A 85 -12.65 14.14 -1.60
CA GLN A 85 -12.03 14.85 -0.50
C GLN A 85 -10.75 14.16 0.00
N GLY A 86 -9.66 14.91 0.09
CA GLY A 86 -8.42 14.51 0.72
C GLY A 86 -7.90 13.14 0.27
N ASP A 87 -7.39 12.37 1.20
CA ASP A 87 -6.84 11.03 0.96
C ASP A 87 -7.84 9.91 1.29
N TYR A 88 -9.14 10.23 1.37
CA TYR A 88 -10.17 9.25 1.68
C TYR A 88 -10.59 8.41 0.48
N TRP A 89 -10.88 7.15 0.79
CA TRP A 89 -11.39 6.13 -0.11
C TRP A 89 -12.55 5.41 0.54
N ILE A 90 -13.57 5.08 -0.22
CA ILE A 90 -14.67 4.27 0.29
C ILE A 90 -14.38 2.80 -0.02
N PHE A 91 -14.27 1.98 1.02
CA PHE A 91 -14.13 0.53 0.94
C PHE A 91 -15.47 -0.10 1.23
N ASN A 92 -16.01 -0.86 0.28
CA ASN A 92 -17.16 -1.72 0.55
C ASN A 92 -16.64 -3.12 0.85
N ALA A 93 -16.58 -3.47 2.14
CA ALA A 93 -15.93 -4.68 2.59
C ALA A 93 -16.83 -5.52 3.48
N ARG A 94 -16.73 -6.85 3.33
CA ARG A 94 -17.30 -7.84 4.23
C ARG A 94 -16.25 -8.20 5.28
N ILE A 95 -16.60 -7.99 6.53
CA ILE A 95 -15.80 -8.33 7.69
C ILE A 95 -16.45 -9.51 8.39
N LYS A 96 -15.68 -10.58 8.56
CA LYS A 96 -16.12 -11.74 9.32
C LYS A 96 -15.21 -11.91 10.53
N TYR A 97 -15.77 -11.74 11.71
CA TYR A 97 -15.04 -11.86 12.98
C TYR A 97 -15.93 -12.50 14.05
N GLY A 98 -15.52 -13.65 14.53
CA GLY A 98 -16.33 -14.44 15.49
C GLY A 98 -17.69 -14.82 14.89
N LYS A 99 -18.77 -14.39 15.55
CA LYS A 99 -20.15 -14.59 15.09
C LYS A 99 -20.66 -13.47 14.18
N THR A 100 -19.92 -12.38 14.06
CA THR A 100 -20.30 -11.22 13.25
C THR A 100 -19.86 -11.42 11.81
N ASP A 101 -20.80 -11.22 10.88
CA ASP A 101 -20.58 -11.26 9.43
C ASP A 101 -21.34 -10.08 8.82
N ILE A 102 -20.63 -9.02 8.50
CA ILE A 102 -21.20 -7.73 8.10
C ILE A 102 -20.52 -7.21 6.86
N THR A 103 -21.31 -6.65 5.93
CA THR A 103 -20.81 -5.88 4.80
C THR A 103 -21.19 -4.41 4.99
N LEU A 104 -20.20 -3.53 4.97
CA LEU A 104 -20.43 -2.10 5.15
C LEU A 104 -19.45 -1.26 4.34
N PRO A 105 -19.87 -0.03 3.94
CA PRO A 105 -18.98 0.95 3.38
C PRO A 105 -18.18 1.63 4.50
N MET A 106 -16.84 1.67 4.34
CA MET A 106 -15.93 2.30 5.28
C MET A 106 -15.13 3.39 4.57
N PRO A 107 -15.25 4.66 4.96
CA PRO A 107 -14.36 5.71 4.49
C PRO A 107 -13.02 5.61 5.24
N LEU A 108 -11.97 5.16 4.55
CA LEU A 108 -10.64 4.99 5.10
C LEU A 108 -9.64 5.92 4.41
N GLN A 109 -8.64 6.38 5.13
CA GLN A 109 -7.53 7.11 4.53
C GLN A 109 -6.54 6.15 3.88
N VAL A 110 -6.00 6.55 2.72
CA VAL A 110 -4.89 5.86 2.07
C VAL A 110 -3.76 6.86 1.82
N LYS A 111 -2.65 6.66 2.51
CA LYS A 111 -1.41 7.41 2.31
C LYS A 111 -0.50 6.65 1.37
N TRP A 112 0.48 7.36 0.79
CA TRP A 112 1.39 6.78 -0.20
C TRP A 112 2.83 7.00 0.23
N ALA A 113 3.57 5.90 0.39
CA ALA A 113 4.99 5.91 0.69
C ALA A 113 5.73 5.26 -0.48
N GLU A 114 6.51 6.06 -1.23
CA GLU A 114 7.26 5.59 -2.42
C GLU A 114 6.41 4.77 -3.41
N GLY A 115 5.19 5.25 -3.68
CA GLY A 115 4.25 4.56 -4.57
C GLY A 115 3.54 3.34 -3.96
N LYS A 116 3.80 2.98 -2.71
CA LYS A 116 3.10 1.93 -1.99
C LYS A 116 1.93 2.52 -1.20
N PRO A 117 0.70 2.02 -1.35
CA PRO A 117 -0.42 2.47 -0.56
C PRO A 117 -0.36 1.91 0.87
N VAL A 118 -0.66 2.78 1.83
CA VAL A 118 -0.83 2.43 3.24
C VAL A 118 -2.25 2.78 3.63
N ILE A 119 -3.03 1.77 3.99
CA ILE A 119 -4.41 1.92 4.45
C ILE A 119 -4.39 2.23 5.94
N TYR A 120 -5.07 3.30 6.33
CA TYR A 120 -5.18 3.77 7.71
C TYR A 120 -6.60 3.59 8.24
N LEU A 121 -6.73 2.78 9.27
CA LEU A 121 -7.83 2.85 10.21
C LEU A 121 -7.28 3.51 11.49
N ASP A 122 -7.77 4.65 11.85
CA ASP A 122 -7.37 5.33 13.08
C ASP A 122 -8.60 5.56 13.94
N ASN A 123 -8.74 4.76 14.99
CA ASN A 123 -9.89 4.78 15.90
C ASN A 123 -11.25 4.68 15.18
N VAL A 124 -11.34 3.79 14.19
CA VAL A 124 -12.56 3.56 13.42
C VAL A 124 -13.48 2.60 14.16
N THR A 125 -14.68 3.08 14.49
CA THR A 125 -15.70 2.22 15.11
C THR A 125 -16.46 1.44 14.04
N ILE A 126 -16.43 0.11 14.14
CA ILE A 126 -17.16 -0.81 13.29
C ILE A 126 -18.37 -1.32 14.08
N PRO A 127 -19.61 -1.08 13.61
CA PRO A 127 -20.81 -1.51 14.31
C PRO A 127 -20.80 -3.00 14.67
N GLY A 128 -21.03 -3.30 15.93
CA GLY A 128 -21.04 -4.68 16.44
C GLY A 128 -19.66 -5.33 16.64
N LEU A 129 -18.55 -4.66 16.28
CA LEU A 129 -17.19 -5.17 16.44
C LEU A 129 -16.33 -4.32 17.38
N GLY A 130 -16.65 -3.05 17.57
CA GLY A 130 -15.87 -2.11 18.39
C GLY A 130 -14.99 -1.17 17.59
N THR A 131 -14.02 -0.54 18.25
CA THR A 131 -13.12 0.46 17.67
C THR A 131 -11.76 -0.14 17.40
N PHE A 132 -11.28 0.05 16.19
CA PHE A 132 -10.01 -0.51 15.70
C PHE A 132 -9.10 0.59 15.15
N SER A 133 -7.81 0.37 15.31
CA SER A 133 -6.78 1.05 14.53
C SER A 133 -5.96 0.02 13.76
N SER A 134 -5.56 0.35 12.54
CA SER A 134 -4.72 -0.52 11.72
C SER A 134 -3.95 0.32 10.69
N TYR A 135 -2.70 -0.03 10.48
CA TYR A 135 -1.81 0.58 9.49
C TYR A 135 -1.27 -0.53 8.60
N THR A 136 -1.80 -0.62 7.37
CA THR A 136 -1.56 -1.76 6.48
C THR A 136 -0.96 -1.31 5.17
N VAL A 137 0.28 -1.71 4.90
CA VAL A 137 0.97 -1.51 3.61
C VAL A 137 0.52 -2.59 2.62
N ILE A 138 0.29 -2.18 1.37
CA ILE A 138 0.07 -3.08 0.24
C ILE A 138 1.31 -3.06 -0.67
N ASP A 139 1.82 -4.25 -1.00
CA ASP A 139 2.95 -4.42 -1.93
C ASP A 139 2.65 -5.53 -2.94
N GLY A 140 2.18 -5.13 -4.12
CA GLY A 140 1.67 -6.06 -5.12
C GLY A 140 0.47 -6.84 -4.60
N ASN A 141 0.61 -8.17 -4.53
CA ASN A 141 -0.42 -9.05 -3.98
C ASN A 141 -0.19 -9.43 -2.51
N LYS A 142 0.62 -8.66 -1.77
CA LYS A 142 0.91 -8.89 -0.35
C LYS A 142 0.46 -7.71 0.49
N TYR A 143 0.16 -7.97 1.74
CA TYR A 143 -0.06 -6.94 2.74
C TYR A 143 0.63 -7.27 4.05
N ALA A 144 1.02 -6.25 4.78
CA ALA A 144 1.52 -6.36 6.14
C ALA A 144 1.24 -5.09 6.93
N GLY A 145 1.07 -5.23 8.24
CA GLY A 145 0.81 -4.08 9.08
C GLY A 145 0.66 -4.40 10.54
N THR A 146 0.10 -3.43 11.26
CA THR A 146 -0.24 -3.54 12.67
C THR A 146 -1.74 -3.33 12.87
N TRP A 147 -2.27 -3.88 13.95
CA TRP A 147 -3.65 -3.67 14.37
C TRP A 147 -3.74 -3.44 15.87
N GLN A 148 -4.78 -2.74 16.31
CA GLN A 148 -5.09 -2.45 17.71
C GLN A 148 -6.61 -2.48 17.92
N HIS A 149 -7.04 -3.06 19.03
CA HIS A 149 -8.41 -3.05 19.52
C HIS A 149 -8.39 -2.96 21.05
N GLY A 150 -8.70 -1.79 21.59
CA GLY A 150 -8.53 -1.49 23.02
C GLY A 150 -7.06 -1.67 23.42
N ASP A 151 -6.81 -2.43 24.47
CA ASP A 151 -5.46 -2.72 25.00
C ASP A 151 -4.77 -3.88 24.28
N VAL A 152 -5.42 -4.50 23.28
CA VAL A 152 -4.89 -5.66 22.58
C VAL A 152 -4.50 -5.26 21.15
N GLY A 153 -3.31 -5.64 20.73
CA GLY A 153 -2.82 -5.38 19.39
C GLY A 153 -1.76 -6.36 18.94
N GLY A 154 -1.34 -6.21 17.67
CA GLY A 154 -0.37 -7.11 17.08
C GLY A 154 -0.03 -6.77 15.64
N HIS A 155 0.46 -7.76 14.92
CA HIS A 155 0.80 -7.66 13.50
C HIS A 155 -0.21 -8.43 12.67
N MET A 156 -0.37 -8.02 11.41
CA MET A 156 -1.16 -8.70 10.41
C MET A 156 -0.40 -8.78 9.11
N PHE A 157 -0.54 -9.88 8.37
CA PHE A 157 0.15 -10.07 7.11
C PHE A 157 -0.48 -11.20 6.30
N GLY A 158 -0.37 -11.10 4.98
CA GLY A 158 -0.94 -12.11 4.09
C GLY A 158 -0.84 -11.75 2.63
N THR A 159 -1.75 -12.35 1.85
CA THR A 159 -1.86 -12.17 0.41
C THR A 159 -3.20 -11.60 0.01
N ILE A 160 -3.23 -10.97 -1.17
CA ILE A 160 -4.43 -10.47 -1.82
C ILE A 160 -4.73 -11.43 -2.97
N GLU A 161 -5.86 -12.11 -2.87
CA GLU A 161 -6.36 -13.04 -3.88
C GLU A 161 -7.49 -12.36 -4.66
N ARG A 162 -7.50 -12.49 -5.97
CA ARG A 162 -8.61 -12.00 -6.80
C ARG A 162 -9.62 -13.12 -7.00
N ASP A 163 -10.90 -12.79 -6.90
CA ASP A 163 -11.98 -13.69 -7.24
C ASP A 163 -12.29 -13.55 -8.75
N ASP A 164 -11.48 -14.20 -9.58
CA ASP A 164 -11.60 -14.14 -11.04
C ASP A 164 -12.84 -14.88 -11.58
N THR A 165 -13.63 -15.53 -10.72
CA THR A 165 -14.81 -16.31 -11.13
C THR A 165 -15.94 -15.44 -11.69
N LYS A 166 -15.93 -14.13 -11.49
CA LYS A 166 -16.96 -13.20 -12.00
C LYS A 166 -16.63 -12.53 -13.34
N SER A 167 -15.40 -12.68 -13.85
CA SER A 167 -14.98 -12.07 -15.10
C SER A 167 -15.40 -12.85 -16.37
N SER A 168 -15.80 -14.11 -16.25
CA SER A 168 -16.05 -15.00 -17.41
C SER A 168 -17.48 -14.99 -17.95
N VAL A 169 -18.40 -14.18 -17.43
CA VAL A 169 -19.83 -14.19 -17.85
C VAL A 169 -20.15 -13.19 -18.96
N SER A 170 -19.21 -12.38 -19.42
CA SER A 170 -19.47 -11.30 -20.40
C SER A 170 -19.09 -11.62 -21.85
N SER A 171 -18.64 -12.82 -22.22
CA SER A 171 -18.31 -13.17 -23.62
C SER A 171 -19.17 -14.29 -24.20
N GLY A 172 -20.47 -14.30 -23.89
CA GLY A 172 -21.46 -15.13 -24.58
C GLY A 172 -21.76 -14.58 -25.96
N ILE A 173 -20.92 -14.87 -26.95
CA ILE A 173 -21.20 -14.63 -28.36
C ILE A 173 -22.41 -15.51 -28.75
N LYS A 174 -23.55 -14.89 -29.05
CA LYS A 174 -24.66 -15.52 -29.73
C LYS A 174 -24.18 -15.96 -31.11
N LYS A 175 -23.99 -17.26 -31.31
CA LYS A 175 -24.01 -17.84 -32.65
C LYS A 175 -25.47 -17.94 -33.08
N THR A 176 -25.87 -17.08 -33.98
CA THR A 176 -27.14 -17.20 -34.74
C THR A 176 -26.93 -18.24 -35.84
N LYS A 177 -27.86 -19.12 -35.92
CA LYS A 177 -27.96 -20.18 -36.94
C LYS A 177 -28.67 -19.58 -38.19
#